data_bf44cc9a5794fd99fff577f581aba731
#
_entry.id   bf44cc9a5794fd99fff577f581aba731
#
_cell.length_a   1.000
_cell.length_b   1.000
_cell.length_c   1.000
_cell.angle_alpha   90.00
_cell.angle_beta   90.00
_cell.angle_gamma   90.00
#
_symmetry.space_group_name_H-M   'P 1'
#
loop_
_entity.id
_entity.type
_entity.pdbx_description
1 polymer ?
#
loop_
_entity_poly.entity_id
_entity_poly.type
_entity_poly.pdbx_seq_one_letter_code
_entity_poly.pdbx_strand_id
1 'polypeptide(L)'
;MYWTWLECVLLQSLLMMAIGSVAVLAWSSQCTAAPVLPIPIEPASRSDLNRLERDNECRNCVLRGVTLREAHLIGADLRGVDLRGADLRDSNLEGADLTGARLINADLRGANLTNADLSDVDLRDADLRTAVVINAYAPGVKSTGLRYAGADLTGSDLIIGGGD
;
A
#
# COMPACT_ATOMS: atom_id res chain seq x y z
N MET A 1 6.21 16.56 18.71
CA MET A 1 7.31 17.26 19.40
C MET A 1 8.53 16.35 19.31
N TYR A 2 9.39 16.63 18.35
CA TYR A 2 10.62 15.86 18.14
C TYR A 2 11.71 16.46 19.00
N TRP A 3 12.07 15.79 20.10
CA TRP A 3 13.28 16.12 20.83
C TRP A 3 14.45 15.54 20.04
N THR A 4 15.29 16.40 19.51
CA THR A 4 16.43 15.99 18.72
C THR A 4 17.51 15.41 19.62
N TRP A 5 18.27 14.48 19.10
CA TRP A 5 19.40 13.80 19.75
C TRP A 5 20.40 14.78 20.40
N LEU A 6 20.49 16.00 19.90
CA LEU A 6 21.35 17.06 20.42
C LEU A 6 20.93 17.56 21.81
N GLU A 7 19.64 17.58 22.13
CA GLU A 7 19.17 18.07 23.44
C GLU A 7 19.45 17.06 24.57
N CYS A 8 19.46 15.77 24.26
CA CYS A 8 19.83 14.74 25.23
C CYS A 8 21.31 14.85 25.66
N VAL A 9 22.19 15.20 24.73
CA VAL A 9 23.63 15.37 24.99
C VAL A 9 23.92 16.67 25.77
N LEU A 10 23.17 17.72 25.50
CA LEU A 10 23.35 19.02 26.21
C LEU A 10 22.83 19.00 27.66
N LEU A 11 21.75 18.26 27.94
CA LEU A 11 21.26 18.08 29.32
C LEU A 11 22.21 17.24 30.18
N GLN A 12 22.90 16.29 29.59
CA GLN A 12 23.90 15.47 30.29
C GLN A 12 25.14 16.28 30.67
N SER A 13 25.59 17.24 29.85
CA SER A 13 26.73 18.07 30.15
C SER A 13 26.48 19.12 31.23
N LEU A 14 25.27 19.61 31.38
CA LEU A 14 24.87 20.57 32.41
C LEU A 14 24.68 19.93 33.80
N LEU A 15 24.28 18.63 33.84
CA LEU A 15 24.08 17.92 35.11
C LEU A 15 25.41 17.43 35.73
N MET A 16 26.46 17.28 34.94
CA MET A 16 27.78 16.85 35.43
C MET A 16 28.58 17.92 36.20
N MET A 17 28.17 19.20 36.12
CA MET A 17 28.85 20.27 36.85
C MET A 17 28.32 20.55 38.27
N ALA A 18 27.21 19.89 38.68
CA ALA A 18 26.52 20.19 39.94
C ALA A 18 26.68 19.14 41.05
N ILE A 19 27.27 17.96 40.75
CA ILE A 19 27.38 16.91 41.81
C ILE A 19 28.79 16.33 41.78
N GLY A 20 29.55 16.67 42.82
CA GLY A 20 30.92 16.18 43.02
C GLY A 20 31.02 14.65 43.11
N SER A 21 32.08 14.16 42.52
CA SER A 21 32.66 12.82 42.59
C SER A 21 32.14 11.90 43.68
N VAL A 22 31.27 10.94 43.40
CA VAL A 22 31.21 9.56 43.94
C VAL A 22 29.95 8.82 43.46
N ALA A 23 29.66 8.73 42.18
CA ALA A 23 28.68 7.75 41.69
C ALA A 23 28.82 7.52 40.16
N VAL A 24 29.99 7.06 39.71
CA VAL A 24 30.26 6.85 38.26
C VAL A 24 30.01 5.40 37.81
N LEU A 25 29.38 4.54 38.59
CA LEU A 25 29.29 3.10 38.23
C LEU A 25 27.87 2.53 37.98
N ALA A 26 26.83 3.32 37.82
CA ALA A 26 25.49 2.72 37.64
C ALA A 26 24.59 3.31 36.53
N TRP A 27 25.06 4.17 35.64
CA TRP A 27 24.21 4.83 34.65
C TRP A 27 24.59 4.64 33.19
N SER A 28 25.34 3.62 32.84
CA SER A 28 25.76 3.35 31.46
C SER A 28 24.87 2.40 30.68
N SER A 29 23.63 2.12 31.10
CA SER A 29 22.83 1.06 30.46
C SER A 29 21.39 1.40 30.09
N GLN A 30 21.01 2.66 29.93
CA GLN A 30 19.60 2.97 29.58
C GLN A 30 19.37 3.96 28.45
N CYS A 31 20.32 4.08 27.51
CA CYS A 31 19.94 4.51 26.16
C CYS A 31 19.56 3.26 25.34
N THR A 32 18.53 2.56 25.77
CA THR A 32 17.84 1.61 24.89
C THR A 32 17.23 2.43 23.76
N ALA A 33 17.67 2.16 22.52
CA ALA A 33 17.00 2.69 21.34
C ALA A 33 15.50 2.57 21.55
N ALA A 34 14.78 3.69 21.45
CA ALA A 34 13.33 3.66 21.53
C ALA A 34 12.84 2.55 20.58
N PRO A 35 11.90 1.69 21.01
CA PRO A 35 11.36 0.68 20.12
C PRO A 35 10.87 1.42 18.88
N VAL A 36 11.39 1.03 17.71
CA VAL A 36 10.85 1.50 16.42
C VAL A 36 9.41 1.01 16.41
N LEU A 37 8.49 1.89 16.82
CA LEU A 37 7.08 1.60 16.71
C LEU A 37 6.82 1.30 15.23
N PRO A 38 6.14 0.20 14.90
CA PRO A 38 5.76 -0.05 13.53
C PRO A 38 5.05 1.21 13.03
N ILE A 39 5.51 1.74 11.90
CA ILE A 39 4.88 2.92 11.27
C ILE A 39 3.40 2.58 11.16
N PRO A 40 2.49 3.34 11.79
CA PRO A 40 1.07 3.05 11.68
C PRO A 40 0.74 3.01 10.19
N ILE A 41 0.12 1.92 9.74
CA ILE A 41 -0.46 1.89 8.40
C ILE A 41 -1.57 2.92 8.47
N GLU A 42 -1.35 4.10 7.89
CA GLU A 42 -2.38 5.13 7.82
C GLU A 42 -3.62 4.49 7.20
N PRO A 43 -4.74 4.46 7.91
CA PRO A 43 -5.98 3.93 7.34
C PRO A 43 -6.38 4.79 6.15
N ALA A 44 -7.17 4.21 5.23
CA ALA A 44 -7.70 4.93 4.08
C ALA A 44 -8.25 6.30 4.49
N SER A 45 -7.81 7.35 3.81
CA SER A 45 -8.28 8.70 4.10
C SER A 45 -9.77 8.80 3.76
N ARG A 46 -10.61 9.23 4.71
CA ARG A 46 -12.03 9.43 4.45
C ARG A 46 -12.29 10.44 3.31
N SER A 47 -11.40 11.42 3.16
CA SER A 47 -11.48 12.39 2.05
C SER A 47 -11.22 11.73 0.70
N ASP A 48 -10.27 10.76 0.65
CA ASP A 48 -9.96 10.04 -0.58
C ASP A 48 -11.09 9.09 -0.97
N LEU A 49 -11.71 8.41 0.00
CA LEU A 49 -12.89 7.59 -0.24
C LEU A 49 -14.06 8.42 -0.79
N ASN A 50 -14.36 9.56 -0.16
CA ASN A 50 -15.43 10.44 -0.61
C ASN A 50 -15.18 10.98 -2.04
N ARG A 51 -13.90 11.21 -2.41
CA ARG A 51 -13.52 11.64 -3.76
C ARG A 51 -13.75 10.50 -4.77
N LEU A 52 -13.34 9.29 -4.43
CA LEU A 52 -13.57 8.12 -5.26
C LEU A 52 -15.07 7.88 -5.48
N GLU A 53 -15.87 7.90 -4.41
CA GLU A 53 -17.32 7.63 -4.47
C GLU A 53 -18.09 8.69 -5.23
N ARG A 54 -17.70 9.95 -5.14
CA ARG A 54 -18.42 11.06 -5.75
C ARG A 54 -17.97 11.35 -7.18
N ASP A 55 -16.66 11.37 -7.40
CA ASP A 55 -16.07 11.90 -8.63
C ASP A 55 -15.50 10.75 -9.52
N ASN A 56 -15.47 9.52 -9.02
CA ASN A 56 -14.82 8.36 -9.65
C ASN A 56 -13.33 8.60 -9.96
N GLU A 57 -12.69 9.50 -9.19
CA GLU A 57 -11.31 9.91 -9.35
C GLU A 57 -10.54 9.75 -8.04
N CYS A 58 -9.43 9.03 -8.07
CA CYS A 58 -8.59 8.83 -6.89
C CYS A 58 -7.10 8.71 -7.22
N ARG A 59 -6.62 9.63 -8.05
CA ARG A 59 -5.21 9.65 -8.42
C ARG A 59 -4.31 9.88 -7.19
N ASN A 60 -3.33 8.99 -7.00
CA ASN A 60 -2.38 8.99 -5.89
C ASN A 60 -3.04 8.95 -4.49
N CYS A 61 -4.29 8.52 -4.38
CA CYS A 61 -4.96 8.33 -3.10
C CYS A 61 -4.29 7.24 -2.26
N VAL A 62 -4.47 7.34 -0.94
CA VAL A 62 -4.07 6.29 0.00
C VAL A 62 -5.32 5.55 0.50
N LEU A 63 -5.58 4.36 -0.07
CA LEU A 63 -6.75 3.52 0.18
C LEU A 63 -6.36 2.13 0.71
N ARG A 64 -5.33 2.07 1.54
CA ARG A 64 -4.82 0.82 2.11
C ARG A 64 -5.86 0.12 2.97
N GLY A 65 -6.04 -1.18 2.74
CA GLY A 65 -6.94 -2.01 3.53
C GLY A 65 -8.41 -1.60 3.44
N VAL A 66 -8.76 -0.74 2.48
CA VAL A 66 -10.14 -0.32 2.27
C VAL A 66 -11.01 -1.50 1.81
N THR A 67 -12.29 -1.49 2.18
CA THR A 67 -13.29 -2.41 1.66
C THR A 67 -14.08 -1.73 0.54
N LEU A 68 -13.87 -2.21 -0.70
CA LEU A 68 -14.50 -1.76 -1.94
C LEU A 68 -15.18 -2.95 -2.65
N ARG A 69 -15.74 -3.87 -1.87
CA ARG A 69 -16.48 -5.01 -2.44
C ARG A 69 -17.66 -4.54 -3.25
N GLU A 70 -17.87 -5.20 -4.41
CA GLU A 70 -18.98 -4.90 -5.31
C GLU A 70 -19.03 -3.42 -5.75
N ALA A 71 -17.94 -2.67 -5.56
CA ALA A 71 -17.87 -1.25 -5.91
C ALA A 71 -17.97 -1.06 -7.44
N HIS A 72 -18.69 -0.02 -7.86
CA HIS A 72 -18.82 0.36 -9.26
C HIS A 72 -17.76 1.40 -9.61
N LEU A 73 -16.59 0.94 -10.12
CA LEU A 73 -15.43 1.76 -10.45
C LEU A 73 -15.15 1.76 -11.96
N ILE A 74 -16.23 1.68 -12.77
CA ILE A 74 -16.13 1.67 -14.24
C ILE A 74 -15.48 2.98 -14.71
N GLY A 75 -14.39 2.87 -15.47
CA GLY A 75 -13.64 4.01 -15.99
C GLY A 75 -13.00 4.91 -14.93
N ALA A 76 -12.84 4.42 -13.69
CA ALA A 76 -12.26 5.21 -12.62
C ALA A 76 -10.80 5.60 -12.89
N ASP A 77 -10.41 6.83 -12.53
CA ASP A 77 -9.01 7.27 -12.51
C ASP A 77 -8.36 6.89 -11.18
N LEU A 78 -7.66 5.76 -11.19
CA LEU A 78 -6.97 5.17 -10.03
C LEU A 78 -5.45 5.20 -10.17
N ARG A 79 -4.92 6.08 -11.01
CA ARG A 79 -3.48 6.17 -11.27
C ARG A 79 -2.67 6.42 -10.01
N GLY A 80 -1.65 5.58 -9.80
CA GLY A 80 -0.75 5.70 -8.66
C GLY A 80 -1.41 5.45 -7.29
N VAL A 81 -2.66 4.98 -7.24
CA VAL A 81 -3.38 4.72 -5.98
C VAL A 81 -2.67 3.65 -5.15
N ASP A 82 -2.67 3.81 -3.84
CA ASP A 82 -2.16 2.81 -2.91
C ASP A 82 -3.33 1.99 -2.33
N LEU A 83 -3.61 0.85 -2.93
CA LEU A 83 -4.66 -0.12 -2.58
C LEU A 83 -4.09 -1.38 -1.91
N ARG A 84 -2.94 -1.29 -1.26
CA ARG A 84 -2.33 -2.44 -0.60
C ARG A 84 -3.25 -3.06 0.44
N GLY A 85 -3.48 -4.37 0.33
CA GLY A 85 -4.37 -5.12 1.22
C GLY A 85 -5.85 -4.74 1.11
N ALA A 86 -6.26 -4.00 0.09
CA ALA A 86 -7.66 -3.63 -0.12
C ALA A 86 -8.51 -4.86 -0.48
N ASP A 87 -9.79 -4.84 -0.09
CA ASP A 87 -10.79 -5.82 -0.47
C ASP A 87 -11.61 -5.27 -1.65
N LEU A 88 -11.29 -5.74 -2.85
CA LEU A 88 -11.90 -5.36 -4.14
C LEU A 88 -12.72 -6.51 -4.74
N ARG A 89 -13.13 -7.47 -3.92
CA ARG A 89 -13.88 -8.63 -4.40
C ARG A 89 -15.16 -8.21 -5.11
N ASP A 90 -15.39 -8.86 -6.24
CA ASP A 90 -16.61 -8.67 -7.04
C ASP A 90 -16.82 -7.22 -7.52
N SER A 91 -15.80 -6.34 -7.43
CA SER A 91 -15.85 -4.96 -7.91
C SER A 91 -15.82 -4.89 -9.44
N ASN A 92 -16.43 -3.85 -9.99
CA ASN A 92 -16.39 -3.58 -11.42
C ASN A 92 -15.41 -2.44 -11.72
N LEU A 93 -14.22 -2.81 -12.23
CA LEU A 93 -13.13 -1.95 -12.65
C LEU A 93 -12.99 -1.89 -14.18
N GLU A 94 -14.07 -2.17 -14.92
CA GLU A 94 -14.05 -2.14 -16.37
C GLU A 94 -13.59 -0.78 -16.90
N GLY A 95 -12.57 -0.79 -17.77
CA GLY A 95 -11.97 0.41 -18.34
C GLY A 95 -11.30 1.36 -17.34
N ALA A 96 -11.07 0.95 -16.09
CA ALA A 96 -10.39 1.78 -15.11
C ALA A 96 -8.90 1.96 -15.45
N ASP A 97 -8.37 3.14 -15.17
CA ASP A 97 -6.94 3.45 -15.29
C ASP A 97 -6.24 3.23 -13.94
N LEU A 98 -5.53 2.11 -13.84
CA LEU A 98 -4.75 1.71 -12.66
C LEU A 98 -3.24 1.93 -12.84
N THR A 99 -2.83 2.70 -13.84
CA THR A 99 -1.40 2.92 -14.14
C THR A 99 -0.59 3.25 -12.89
N GLY A 100 0.45 2.46 -12.62
CA GLY A 100 1.34 2.64 -11.46
C GLY A 100 0.68 2.37 -10.10
N ALA A 101 -0.53 1.83 -10.04
CA ALA A 101 -1.21 1.50 -8.79
C ALA A 101 -0.49 0.40 -8.00
N ARG A 102 -0.66 0.41 -6.69
CA ARG A 102 -0.08 -0.57 -5.76
C ARG A 102 -1.17 -1.45 -5.18
N LEU A 103 -1.25 -2.69 -5.63
CA LEU A 103 -2.25 -3.69 -5.26
C LEU A 103 -1.63 -4.88 -4.49
N ILE A 104 -0.48 -4.67 -3.83
CA ILE A 104 0.21 -5.73 -3.08
C ILE A 104 -0.74 -6.30 -2.02
N ASN A 105 -0.90 -7.64 -2.00
CA ASN A 105 -1.82 -8.36 -1.09
C ASN A 105 -3.29 -7.93 -1.22
N ALA A 106 -3.71 -7.28 -2.29
CA ALA A 106 -5.13 -6.95 -2.51
C ALA A 106 -5.93 -8.21 -2.89
N ASP A 107 -7.20 -8.25 -2.50
CA ASP A 107 -8.15 -9.29 -2.85
C ASP A 107 -9.06 -8.82 -3.98
N LEU A 108 -8.79 -9.29 -5.20
CA LEU A 108 -9.50 -8.95 -6.44
C LEU A 108 -10.33 -10.13 -6.96
N ARG A 109 -10.67 -11.10 -6.11
CA ARG A 109 -11.44 -12.27 -6.53
C ARG A 109 -12.76 -11.88 -7.12
N GLY A 110 -13.09 -12.40 -8.29
CA GLY A 110 -14.32 -12.09 -9.00
C GLY A 110 -14.42 -10.67 -9.57
N ALA A 111 -13.39 -9.82 -9.39
CA ALA A 111 -13.40 -8.48 -9.95
C ALA A 111 -13.39 -8.48 -11.49
N ASN A 112 -14.05 -7.49 -12.10
CA ASN A 112 -14.04 -7.27 -13.54
C ASN A 112 -13.02 -6.16 -13.90
N LEU A 113 -11.95 -6.53 -14.57
CA LEU A 113 -10.87 -5.66 -15.06
C LEU A 113 -10.86 -5.62 -16.60
N THR A 114 -11.98 -5.89 -17.25
CA THR A 114 -12.07 -5.86 -18.71
C THR A 114 -11.66 -4.48 -19.25
N ASN A 115 -10.76 -4.44 -20.23
CA ASN A 115 -10.23 -3.22 -20.84
C ASN A 115 -9.55 -2.26 -19.86
N ALA A 116 -9.16 -2.68 -18.66
CA ALA A 116 -8.45 -1.85 -17.70
C ALA A 116 -7.00 -1.60 -18.15
N ASP A 117 -6.44 -0.43 -17.77
CA ASP A 117 -5.02 -0.16 -17.91
C ASP A 117 -4.28 -0.53 -16.60
N LEU A 118 -3.45 -1.57 -16.68
CA LEU A 118 -2.65 -2.10 -15.58
C LEU A 118 -1.17 -1.77 -15.75
N SER A 119 -0.79 -0.77 -16.56
CA SER A 119 0.59 -0.41 -16.80
C SER A 119 1.33 -0.14 -15.49
N ASP A 120 2.50 -0.76 -15.30
CA ASP A 120 3.38 -0.61 -14.13
C ASP A 120 2.73 -0.93 -12.78
N VAL A 121 1.61 -1.64 -12.76
CA VAL A 121 0.91 -2.03 -11.53
C VAL A 121 1.74 -3.02 -10.71
N ASP A 122 1.70 -2.87 -9.38
CA ASP A 122 2.31 -3.81 -8.45
C ASP A 122 1.25 -4.77 -7.87
N LEU A 123 1.14 -5.96 -8.45
CA LEU A 123 0.21 -7.04 -8.09
C LEU A 123 0.86 -8.15 -7.24
N ARG A 124 2.01 -7.90 -6.63
CA ARG A 124 2.68 -8.93 -5.82
C ARG A 124 1.78 -9.45 -4.72
N ASP A 125 1.70 -10.78 -4.61
CA ASP A 125 0.89 -11.48 -3.62
C ASP A 125 -0.62 -11.16 -3.67
N ALA A 126 -1.10 -10.48 -4.72
CA ALA A 126 -2.53 -10.21 -4.91
C ALA A 126 -3.31 -11.48 -5.29
N ASP A 127 -4.62 -11.44 -5.14
CA ASP A 127 -5.52 -12.57 -5.43
C ASP A 127 -6.51 -12.21 -6.55
N LEU A 128 -6.25 -12.67 -7.76
CA LEU A 128 -7.10 -12.52 -8.96
C LEU A 128 -7.93 -13.78 -9.26
N ARG A 129 -8.06 -14.71 -8.35
CA ARG A 129 -8.83 -15.94 -8.64
C ARG A 129 -10.24 -15.59 -9.07
N THR A 130 -10.71 -16.24 -10.12
CA THR A 130 -12.02 -16.01 -10.71
C THR A 130 -12.28 -14.60 -11.26
N ALA A 131 -11.29 -13.72 -11.28
CA ALA A 131 -11.40 -12.40 -11.87
C ALA A 131 -11.50 -12.47 -13.40
N VAL A 132 -12.10 -11.43 -14.00
CA VAL A 132 -12.17 -11.25 -15.45
C VAL A 132 -11.21 -10.13 -15.85
N VAL A 133 -10.17 -10.49 -16.62
CA VAL A 133 -9.09 -9.56 -17.03
C VAL A 133 -8.96 -9.55 -18.55
N ILE A 134 -10.10 -9.44 -19.23
CA ILE A 134 -10.18 -9.51 -20.70
C ILE A 134 -9.67 -8.22 -21.33
N ASN A 135 -8.78 -8.34 -22.32
CA ASN A 135 -8.19 -7.21 -23.06
C ASN A 135 -7.55 -6.12 -22.17
N ALA A 136 -7.14 -6.47 -20.96
CA ALA A 136 -6.43 -5.53 -20.11
C ALA A 136 -5.02 -5.27 -20.63
N TYR A 137 -4.61 -4.00 -20.66
CA TYR A 137 -3.27 -3.59 -21.06
C TYR A 137 -2.35 -3.58 -19.81
N ALA A 138 -1.29 -4.39 -19.81
CA ALA A 138 -0.54 -4.70 -18.59
C ALA A 138 0.99 -4.72 -18.77
N PRO A 139 1.62 -3.73 -19.43
CA PRO A 139 3.07 -3.67 -19.51
C PRO A 139 3.69 -3.32 -18.15
N GLY A 140 4.84 -3.91 -17.82
CA GLY A 140 5.60 -3.56 -16.62
C GLY A 140 4.99 -4.04 -15.29
N VAL A 141 3.96 -4.87 -15.31
CA VAL A 141 3.32 -5.41 -14.10
C VAL A 141 4.28 -6.26 -13.29
N LYS A 142 4.26 -6.07 -11.96
CA LYS A 142 4.96 -6.92 -10.99
C LYS A 142 3.98 -7.94 -10.44
N SER A 143 4.17 -9.23 -10.77
CA SER A 143 3.21 -10.30 -10.49
C SER A 143 3.75 -11.45 -9.61
N THR A 144 4.89 -11.26 -8.92
CA THR A 144 5.45 -12.31 -8.05
C THR A 144 4.43 -12.69 -6.96
N GLY A 145 4.15 -13.99 -6.81
CA GLY A 145 3.18 -14.49 -5.82
C GLY A 145 1.71 -14.25 -6.18
N LEU A 146 1.41 -13.74 -7.37
CA LEU A 146 0.04 -13.51 -7.84
C LEU A 146 -0.75 -14.82 -7.93
N ARG A 147 -1.95 -14.85 -7.38
CA ARG A 147 -2.90 -15.97 -7.47
C ARG A 147 -3.98 -15.67 -8.49
N TYR A 148 -4.12 -16.50 -9.52
CA TYR A 148 -5.04 -16.26 -10.64
C TYR A 148 -5.82 -17.51 -11.11
N ALA A 149 -5.89 -18.54 -10.28
CA ALA A 149 -6.62 -19.77 -10.65
C ALA A 149 -8.08 -19.46 -11.01
N GLY A 150 -8.49 -19.85 -12.22
CA GLY A 150 -9.84 -19.61 -12.73
C GLY A 150 -10.10 -18.18 -13.20
N ALA A 151 -9.09 -17.32 -13.28
CA ALA A 151 -9.22 -16.01 -13.91
C ALA A 151 -9.32 -16.15 -15.43
N ASP A 152 -10.13 -15.27 -16.06
CA ASP A 152 -10.17 -15.14 -17.52
C ASP A 152 -9.24 -14.02 -17.96
N LEU A 153 -8.13 -14.38 -18.60
CA LEU A 153 -7.08 -13.47 -19.06
C LEU A 153 -7.08 -13.26 -20.57
N THR A 154 -8.20 -13.58 -21.22
CA THR A 154 -8.31 -13.55 -22.69
C THR A 154 -7.94 -12.17 -23.25
N GLY A 155 -6.96 -12.14 -24.15
CA GLY A 155 -6.51 -10.93 -24.83
C GLY A 155 -5.77 -9.92 -23.94
N SER A 156 -5.49 -10.24 -22.66
CA SER A 156 -4.71 -9.34 -21.81
C SER A 156 -3.19 -9.55 -22.03
N ASP A 157 -2.43 -8.46 -21.86
CA ASP A 157 -0.97 -8.49 -21.88
C ASP A 157 -0.37 -8.91 -20.52
N LEU A 158 -1.20 -9.35 -19.58
CA LEU A 158 -0.76 -9.78 -18.27
C LEU A 158 0.06 -11.07 -18.37
N ILE A 159 1.38 -10.92 -18.43
CA ILE A 159 2.31 -12.04 -18.45
C ILE A 159 2.42 -12.56 -17.01
N ILE A 160 1.73 -13.66 -16.77
CA ILE A 160 1.79 -14.35 -15.48
C ILE A 160 2.83 -15.45 -15.59
N GLY A 161 3.90 -15.30 -14.83
CA GLY A 161 4.90 -16.35 -14.71
C GLY A 161 6.20 -16.04 -15.40
N GLY A 162 7.05 -15.56 -14.68
CA GLY A 162 8.49 -15.43 -14.79
C GLY A 162 9.03 -15.35 -13.39
N GLY A 163 8.55 -16.19 -12.51
CA GLY A 163 9.13 -16.38 -11.21
C GLY A 163 9.82 -17.73 -11.21
N ASP A 164 11.14 -17.74 -11.34
CA ASP A 164 12.00 -18.83 -10.92
C ASP A 164 12.14 -18.78 -9.41
#